data_82bc7044be89d4e2ddbf1f82cb1305f0
#
_entry.id   82bc7044be89d4e2ddbf1f82cb1305f0
#
_cell.length_a   1.000
_cell.length_b   1.000
_cell.length_c   1.000
_cell.angle_alpha   90.00
_cell.angle_beta   90.00
_cell.angle_gamma   90.00
#
_symmetry.space_group_name_H-M   'P 1'
#
loop_
_entity.id
_entity.type
_entity.pdbx_description
1 polymer ?
#
loop_
_entity_poly.entity_id
_entity_poly.type
_entity_poly.pdbx_seq_one_letter_code
_entity_poly.pdbx_strand_id
1 'polypeptide(L)'
;DDLGHIVVSTTSGVPVFLNDIGSLKYGNLERKGVLGYTDRTRNYSESLEGIVLLLKHENPSKVLEDIHVAVDELNNETLPEGVRIHTFLDRTNLVDTTLSTVSHTLLILFLGNWRGALLVSITIPVSLLIAFILMHLTDIPANLLSLGAIDFGIIVDGAIVMLETILKKREDNPKQYLEEKSMAQRAKEVGRPILFSTIVIITAYLPLFAFERVERKLFTPMAFTMSYAMIGALLVALLLIPGLAYAIYRKPHKIYKNKWLDRLKDKYIRTITGFLEAPLKAIIPSG
;
A
#
# COMPACT_ATOMS: atom_id res chain seq x y z
N ASP A 1 13.34 -7.62 48.60
CA ASP A 1 13.58 -7.75 50.05
C ASP A 1 12.50 -7.04 50.88
N ASP A 2 11.88 -5.97 50.40
CA ASP A 2 10.89 -5.20 51.19
C ASP A 2 9.58 -5.93 51.46
N LEU A 3 9.20 -6.86 50.60
CA LEU A 3 7.95 -7.66 50.77
C LEU A 3 8.00 -8.55 52.00
N GLY A 4 9.19 -9.01 52.42
CA GLY A 4 9.35 -9.88 53.58
C GLY A 4 9.07 -9.16 54.92
N HIS A 5 9.18 -7.85 54.96
CA HIS A 5 8.99 -7.02 56.13
C HIS A 5 7.58 -6.39 56.22
N ILE A 6 6.66 -6.84 55.38
CA ILE A 6 5.24 -6.46 55.50
C ILE A 6 4.66 -7.10 56.79
N VAL A 7 4.09 -6.25 57.65
CA VAL A 7 3.41 -6.68 58.88
C VAL A 7 2.05 -7.31 58.49
N VAL A 8 1.91 -8.59 58.71
CA VAL A 8 0.66 -9.36 58.41
C VAL A 8 -0.32 -9.28 59.57
N SER A 9 0.20 -9.28 60.82
CA SER A 9 -0.62 -9.22 62.03
C SER A 9 0.17 -8.66 63.20
N THR A 10 -0.53 -8.18 64.22
CA THR A 10 0.11 -7.75 65.47
C THR A 10 -0.51 -8.55 66.62
N THR A 11 0.29 -9.41 67.28
CA THR A 11 -0.15 -10.21 68.41
C THR A 11 0.48 -9.70 69.68
N SER A 12 -0.33 -9.21 70.65
CA SER A 12 0.13 -8.65 71.92
C SER A 12 1.16 -7.50 71.77
N GLY A 13 1.04 -6.66 70.74
CA GLY A 13 1.93 -5.55 70.46
C GLY A 13 3.22 -5.90 69.72
N VAL A 14 3.45 -7.17 69.37
CA VAL A 14 4.59 -7.61 68.57
C VAL A 14 4.15 -7.80 67.12
N PRO A 15 4.79 -7.14 66.12
CA PRO A 15 4.49 -7.29 64.73
C PRO A 15 4.94 -8.71 64.25
N VAL A 16 4.09 -9.37 63.48
CA VAL A 16 4.41 -10.60 62.78
C VAL A 16 4.61 -10.28 61.31
N PHE A 17 5.80 -10.51 60.80
CA PHE A 17 6.18 -10.20 59.43
C PHE A 17 5.85 -11.36 58.48
N LEU A 18 5.74 -11.09 57.18
CA LEU A 18 5.49 -12.08 56.16
C LEU A 18 6.57 -13.19 56.15
N ASN A 19 7.82 -12.84 56.43
CA ASN A 19 8.95 -13.77 56.55
C ASN A 19 8.83 -14.72 57.75
N ASP A 20 8.07 -14.36 58.78
CA ASP A 20 7.84 -15.22 59.94
C ASP A 20 6.83 -16.32 59.70
N ILE A 21 5.98 -16.16 58.67
CA ILE A 21 4.90 -17.09 58.30
C ILE A 21 5.28 -17.98 57.18
N GLY A 22 6.15 -17.55 56.25
CA GLY A 22 6.53 -18.30 55.09
C GLY A 22 7.78 -17.79 54.37
N SER A 23 8.22 -18.49 53.34
CA SER A 23 9.33 -18.08 52.50
C SER A 23 8.85 -17.44 51.18
N LEU A 24 9.33 -16.26 50.89
CA LEU A 24 9.06 -15.60 49.61
C LEU A 24 9.94 -16.23 48.52
N LYS A 25 9.32 -16.63 47.46
CA LYS A 25 10.01 -17.14 46.25
C LYS A 25 9.44 -16.45 45.00
N TYR A 26 10.32 -16.17 44.06
CA TYR A 26 9.86 -15.81 42.71
C TYR A 26 9.25 -17.05 42.07
N GLY A 27 8.04 -16.91 41.56
CA GLY A 27 7.35 -17.95 40.82
C GLY A 27 6.95 -17.48 39.44
N ASN A 28 6.74 -18.41 38.56
CA ASN A 28 6.19 -18.10 37.25
C ASN A 28 4.69 -17.89 37.33
N LEU A 29 4.15 -16.93 36.64
CA LEU A 29 2.71 -16.78 36.44
C LEU A 29 2.17 -18.02 35.72
N GLU A 30 0.94 -18.42 36.05
CA GLU A 30 0.25 -19.51 35.38
C GLU A 30 0.12 -19.21 33.88
N ARG A 31 0.64 -20.10 33.05
CA ARG A 31 0.65 -19.91 31.60
C ARG A 31 -0.76 -20.07 31.04
N LYS A 32 -1.28 -19.03 30.38
CA LYS A 32 -2.58 -19.04 29.69
C LYS A 32 -2.52 -19.55 28.27
N GLY A 33 -1.31 -19.74 27.72
CA GLY A 33 -1.09 -20.20 26.36
C GLY A 33 0.40 -20.44 26.08
N VAL A 34 0.68 -21.03 24.93
CA VAL A 34 2.03 -21.27 24.40
C VAL A 34 2.12 -20.62 23.03
N LEU A 35 3.17 -19.84 22.80
CA LEU A 35 3.52 -19.32 21.50
C LEU A 35 4.71 -20.09 20.94
N GLY A 36 4.58 -20.62 19.74
CA GLY A 36 5.67 -21.22 18.98
C GLY A 36 6.10 -20.35 17.84
N TYR A 37 7.37 -20.33 17.50
CA TYR A 37 7.92 -19.68 16.35
C TYR A 37 8.65 -20.70 15.47
N THR A 38 8.29 -20.74 14.17
CA THR A 38 8.92 -21.63 13.18
C THR A 38 9.31 -20.82 11.95
N ASP A 39 10.57 -20.92 11.54
CA ASP A 39 11.05 -20.44 10.26
C ASP A 39 11.59 -21.62 9.40
N ARG A 40 12.18 -21.34 8.25
CA ARG A 40 12.71 -22.39 7.35
C ARG A 40 13.86 -23.20 7.96
N THR A 41 14.50 -22.71 8.99
CA THR A 41 15.74 -23.25 9.58
C THR A 41 15.60 -23.63 11.03
N ARG A 42 14.60 -23.07 11.75
CA ARG A 42 14.48 -23.19 13.21
C ARG A 42 13.04 -23.38 13.62
N ASN A 43 12.85 -24.19 14.67
CA ASN A 43 11.56 -24.44 15.28
C ASN A 43 11.69 -24.28 16.80
N TYR A 44 11.04 -23.27 17.33
CA TYR A 44 10.98 -23.01 18.77
C TYR A 44 9.56 -23.29 19.26
N SER A 45 9.44 -24.28 20.15
CA SER A 45 8.14 -24.65 20.76
C SER A 45 7.67 -23.65 21.80
N GLU A 46 8.60 -22.84 22.34
CA GLU A 46 8.30 -21.79 23.33
C GLU A 46 8.99 -20.52 22.91
N SER A 47 8.20 -19.48 22.68
CA SER A 47 8.67 -18.14 22.32
C SER A 47 7.87 -17.09 23.09
N LEU A 48 8.42 -15.88 23.19
CA LEU A 48 7.72 -14.73 23.73
C LEU A 48 7.42 -13.75 22.58
N GLU A 49 6.22 -13.25 22.55
CA GLU A 49 5.83 -12.20 21.59
C GLU A 49 5.86 -10.84 22.28
N GLY A 50 6.58 -9.91 21.69
CA GLY A 50 6.55 -8.50 22.05
C GLY A 50 5.82 -7.71 20.95
N ILE A 51 4.81 -6.95 21.33
CA ILE A 51 4.09 -6.05 20.42
C ILE A 51 4.44 -4.63 20.78
N VAL A 52 5.10 -3.94 19.87
CA VAL A 52 5.39 -2.50 20.00
C VAL A 52 4.25 -1.72 19.39
N LEU A 53 3.62 -0.86 20.20
CA LEU A 53 2.52 0.00 19.78
C LEU A 53 3.02 1.42 19.53
N LEU A 54 2.68 1.95 18.34
CA LEU A 54 2.95 3.32 18.00
C LEU A 54 2.04 4.27 18.78
N LEU A 55 2.59 5.29 19.39
CA LEU A 55 1.82 6.34 20.03
C LEU A 55 1.13 7.22 18.97
N LYS A 56 -0.03 7.74 19.34
CA LYS A 56 -0.79 8.63 18.47
C LYS A 56 0.03 9.90 18.19
N HIS A 57 0.10 10.29 16.90
CA HIS A 57 0.86 11.43 16.37
C HIS A 57 2.37 11.24 16.20
N GLU A 58 2.92 10.06 16.50
CA GLU A 58 4.32 9.76 16.19
C GLU A 58 4.50 9.39 14.71
N ASN A 59 5.71 9.63 14.20
CA ASN A 59 6.06 9.24 12.83
C ASN A 59 6.42 7.75 12.76
N PRO A 60 5.63 6.91 12.06
CA PRO A 60 5.85 5.47 12.01
C PRO A 60 7.24 5.07 11.48
N SER A 61 7.72 5.75 10.42
CA SER A 61 9.02 5.41 9.80
C SER A 61 10.18 5.67 10.75
N LYS A 62 10.14 6.81 11.47
CA LYS A 62 11.19 7.13 12.44
C LYS A 62 11.17 6.18 13.63
N VAL A 63 9.98 5.88 14.16
CA VAL A 63 9.83 4.95 15.29
C VAL A 63 10.27 3.54 14.90
N LEU A 64 10.00 3.09 13.67
CA LEU A 64 10.48 1.79 13.19
C LEU A 64 12.01 1.76 13.07
N GLU A 65 12.64 2.83 12.56
CA GLU A 65 14.09 2.96 12.51
C GLU A 65 14.70 2.88 13.92
N ASP A 66 14.15 3.64 14.88
CA ASP A 66 14.59 3.63 16.27
C ASP A 66 14.42 2.23 16.91
N ILE A 67 13.34 1.49 16.59
CA ILE A 67 13.11 0.11 17.04
C ILE A 67 14.15 -0.85 16.47
N HIS A 68 14.49 -0.72 15.19
CA HIS A 68 15.52 -1.58 14.58
C HIS A 68 16.88 -1.38 15.24
N VAL A 69 17.27 -0.13 15.47
CA VAL A 69 18.51 0.19 16.20
C VAL A 69 18.49 -0.42 17.60
N ALA A 70 17.40 -0.23 18.35
CA ALA A 70 17.27 -0.79 19.70
C ALA A 70 17.28 -2.33 19.72
N VAL A 71 16.65 -2.99 18.74
CA VAL A 71 16.66 -4.46 18.62
C VAL A 71 18.06 -4.98 18.32
N ASP A 72 18.81 -4.29 17.46
CA ASP A 72 20.19 -4.65 17.13
C ASP A 72 21.11 -4.46 18.34
N GLU A 73 20.97 -3.38 19.08
CA GLU A 73 21.70 -3.12 20.31
C GLU A 73 21.41 -4.19 21.39
N LEU A 74 20.14 -4.49 21.62
CA LEU A 74 19.72 -5.55 22.55
C LEU A 74 20.28 -6.91 22.17
N ASN A 75 20.22 -7.29 20.88
CA ASN A 75 20.71 -8.58 20.39
C ASN A 75 22.22 -8.73 20.49
N ASN A 76 22.97 -7.63 20.36
CA ASN A 76 24.43 -7.67 20.32
C ASN A 76 25.08 -7.42 21.69
N GLU A 77 24.46 -6.63 22.57
CA GLU A 77 25.11 -6.12 23.78
C GLU A 77 24.43 -6.52 25.09
N THR A 78 23.11 -6.75 25.08
CA THR A 78 22.34 -6.84 26.34
C THR A 78 21.77 -8.20 26.62
N LEU A 79 21.33 -8.94 25.60
CA LEU A 79 20.68 -10.22 25.78
C LEU A 79 21.66 -11.35 26.09
N PRO A 80 21.33 -12.29 27.01
CA PRO A 80 22.16 -13.43 27.31
C PRO A 80 22.32 -14.36 26.09
N GLU A 81 23.41 -15.14 26.09
CA GLU A 81 23.66 -16.12 25.02
C GLU A 81 22.45 -17.06 24.83
N GLY A 82 22.06 -17.25 23.57
CA GLY A 82 20.91 -18.10 23.21
C GLY A 82 19.56 -17.41 23.19
N VAL A 83 19.47 -16.16 23.65
CA VAL A 83 18.25 -15.34 23.57
C VAL A 83 18.41 -14.33 22.45
N ARG A 84 17.44 -14.25 21.54
CA ARG A 84 17.48 -13.30 20.43
C ARG A 84 16.08 -12.81 20.06
N ILE A 85 15.98 -11.52 19.79
CA ILE A 85 14.76 -10.88 19.27
C ILE A 85 14.74 -11.05 17.74
N HIS A 86 13.66 -11.64 17.23
CA HIS A 86 13.38 -11.75 15.81
C HIS A 86 12.15 -10.90 15.46
N THR A 87 12.33 -9.93 14.59
CA THR A 87 11.20 -9.19 14.00
C THR A 87 10.54 -10.08 12.95
N PHE A 88 9.28 -10.47 13.15
CA PHE A 88 8.54 -11.31 12.20
C PHE A 88 7.45 -10.55 11.45
N LEU A 89 6.97 -9.44 11.98
CA LEU A 89 6.02 -8.54 11.34
C LEU A 89 6.59 -7.13 11.26
N ASP A 90 7.18 -6.82 10.12
CA ASP A 90 7.74 -5.51 9.83
C ASP A 90 7.04 -4.89 8.62
N ARG A 91 6.49 -3.70 8.80
CA ARG A 91 5.74 -3.00 7.76
C ARG A 91 6.61 -2.14 6.84
N THR A 92 7.87 -1.92 7.17
CA THR A 92 8.82 -1.19 6.33
C THR A 92 8.95 -1.84 4.96
N ASN A 93 9.06 -3.18 4.91
CA ASN A 93 9.12 -3.94 3.67
C ASN A 93 7.89 -3.74 2.76
N LEU A 94 6.72 -3.48 3.32
CA LEU A 94 5.51 -3.26 2.53
C LEU A 94 5.59 -1.94 1.76
N VAL A 95 6.06 -0.87 2.41
CA VAL A 95 6.22 0.45 1.81
C VAL A 95 7.29 0.41 0.72
N ASP A 96 8.45 -0.18 1.00
CA ASP A 96 9.57 -0.27 0.05
C ASP A 96 9.20 -1.13 -1.16
N THR A 97 8.55 -2.28 -0.96
CA THR A 97 8.08 -3.14 -2.05
C THR A 97 7.07 -2.41 -2.93
N THR A 98 6.16 -1.66 -2.32
CA THR A 98 5.13 -0.91 -3.05
C THR A 98 5.75 0.20 -3.88
N LEU A 99 6.65 1.00 -3.31
CA LEU A 99 7.36 2.07 -4.03
C LEU A 99 8.24 1.50 -5.16
N SER A 100 8.93 0.40 -4.91
CA SER A 100 9.73 -0.31 -5.91
C SER A 100 8.87 -0.83 -7.06
N THR A 101 7.75 -1.49 -6.76
CA THR A 101 6.83 -2.02 -7.77
C THR A 101 6.25 -0.91 -8.64
N VAL A 102 5.81 0.19 -8.02
CA VAL A 102 5.26 1.34 -8.76
C VAL A 102 6.32 1.98 -9.65
N SER A 103 7.52 2.23 -9.12
CA SER A 103 8.61 2.85 -9.91
C SER A 103 9.05 1.96 -11.05
N HIS A 104 9.20 0.64 -10.85
CA HIS A 104 9.52 -0.31 -11.91
C HIS A 104 8.44 -0.39 -12.97
N THR A 105 7.16 -0.47 -12.57
CA THR A 105 6.03 -0.54 -13.51
C THR A 105 5.94 0.74 -14.34
N LEU A 106 6.07 1.90 -13.72
CA LEU A 106 6.05 3.18 -14.44
C LEU A 106 7.25 3.33 -15.37
N LEU A 107 8.46 2.93 -14.94
CA LEU A 107 9.65 2.93 -15.80
C LEU A 107 9.48 2.02 -17.00
N ILE A 108 8.94 0.82 -16.86
CA ILE A 108 8.73 -0.13 -17.95
C ILE A 108 7.67 0.38 -18.93
N LEU A 109 6.52 0.85 -18.44
CA LEU A 109 5.44 1.37 -19.28
C LEU A 109 5.84 2.61 -20.09
N PHE A 110 6.68 3.46 -19.52
CA PHE A 110 7.11 4.72 -20.14
C PHE A 110 8.57 4.74 -20.62
N LEU A 111 9.15 3.56 -20.87
CA LEU A 111 10.53 3.33 -21.37
C LEU A 111 10.82 4.04 -22.73
N GLY A 112 10.46 5.22 -22.90
CA GLY A 112 10.66 6.08 -24.08
C GLY A 112 10.13 7.49 -23.88
N ASN A 113 9.35 7.73 -22.81
CA ASN A 113 8.75 9.03 -22.56
C ASN A 113 8.79 9.42 -21.08
N TRP A 114 9.95 9.87 -20.60
CA TRP A 114 10.15 10.27 -19.20
C TRP A 114 9.16 11.36 -18.72
N ARG A 115 8.68 12.20 -19.65
CA ARG A 115 7.68 13.25 -19.35
C ARG A 115 6.32 12.64 -19.04
N GLY A 116 5.94 11.58 -19.77
CA GLY A 116 4.74 10.80 -19.49
C GLY A 116 4.84 10.09 -18.14
N ALA A 117 5.99 9.46 -17.87
CA ALA A 117 6.26 8.83 -16.58
C ALA A 117 6.13 9.83 -15.41
N LEU A 118 6.70 11.03 -15.55
CA LEU A 118 6.60 12.07 -14.53
C LEU A 118 5.13 12.50 -14.30
N LEU A 119 4.35 12.68 -15.37
CA LEU A 119 2.94 13.06 -15.28
C LEU A 119 2.12 12.02 -14.51
N VAL A 120 2.35 10.74 -14.81
CA VAL A 120 1.65 9.65 -14.14
C VAL A 120 2.12 9.52 -12.69
N SER A 121 3.41 9.67 -12.42
CA SER A 121 3.96 9.58 -11.06
C SER A 121 3.39 10.65 -10.13
N ILE A 122 3.08 11.84 -10.62
CA ILE A 122 2.47 12.91 -9.80
C ILE A 122 1.03 12.58 -9.39
N THR A 123 0.37 11.65 -10.10
CA THR A 123 -0.98 11.21 -9.77
C THR A 123 -1.05 10.60 -8.37
N ILE A 124 -0.06 9.79 -8.00
CA ILE A 124 -0.03 9.08 -6.71
C ILE A 124 -0.05 10.06 -5.54
N PRO A 125 0.95 10.96 -5.38
CA PRO A 125 0.97 11.85 -4.21
C PRO A 125 -0.23 12.81 -4.18
N VAL A 126 -0.70 13.29 -5.34
CA VAL A 126 -1.84 14.21 -5.38
C VAL A 126 -3.15 13.49 -5.03
N SER A 127 -3.35 12.25 -5.51
CA SER A 127 -4.53 11.44 -5.16
C SER A 127 -4.54 11.09 -3.67
N LEU A 128 -3.39 10.75 -3.10
CA LEU A 128 -3.26 10.50 -1.66
C LEU A 128 -3.52 11.77 -0.84
N LEU A 129 -3.02 12.91 -1.29
CA LEU A 129 -3.27 14.18 -0.61
C LEU A 129 -4.77 14.49 -0.57
N ILE A 130 -5.49 14.28 -1.68
CA ILE A 130 -6.95 14.43 -1.74
C ILE A 130 -7.62 13.44 -0.77
N ALA A 131 -7.17 12.18 -0.75
CA ALA A 131 -7.70 11.18 0.16
C ALA A 131 -7.53 11.59 1.62
N PHE A 132 -6.35 12.08 2.01
CA PHE A 132 -6.08 12.53 3.38
C PHE A 132 -6.92 13.76 3.76
N ILE A 133 -7.12 14.70 2.83
CA ILE A 133 -8.00 15.85 3.04
C ILE A 133 -9.44 15.36 3.30
N LEU A 134 -9.96 14.44 2.49
CA LEU A 134 -11.30 13.89 2.66
C LEU A 134 -11.42 13.10 3.97
N MET A 135 -10.41 12.31 4.34
CA MET A 135 -10.38 11.60 5.62
C MET A 135 -10.39 12.57 6.80
N HIS A 136 -9.63 13.66 6.72
CA HIS A 136 -9.63 14.70 7.75
C HIS A 136 -10.99 15.38 7.89
N LEU A 137 -11.63 15.71 6.76
CA LEU A 137 -12.95 16.35 6.75
C LEU A 137 -14.09 15.45 7.26
N THR A 138 -13.89 14.14 7.21
CA THR A 138 -14.90 13.14 7.63
C THR A 138 -14.55 12.47 8.96
N ASP A 139 -13.53 12.94 9.66
CA ASP A 139 -13.03 12.39 10.93
C ASP A 139 -12.69 10.89 10.88
N ILE A 140 -12.29 10.38 9.71
CA ILE A 140 -11.90 8.98 9.54
C ILE A 140 -10.41 8.83 9.89
N PRO A 141 -10.07 7.98 10.88
CA PRO A 141 -8.68 7.81 11.28
C PRO A 141 -7.86 7.12 10.20
N ALA A 142 -6.73 7.72 9.84
CA ALA A 142 -5.72 7.07 9.01
C ALA A 142 -5.03 6.01 9.87
N ASN A 143 -5.35 4.73 9.63
CA ASN A 143 -4.61 3.64 10.24
C ASN A 143 -3.66 3.00 9.23
N LEU A 144 -2.60 2.33 9.74
CA LEU A 144 -1.60 1.69 8.89
C LEU A 144 -2.17 0.58 8.00
N LEU A 145 -3.23 -0.11 8.46
CA LEU A 145 -3.92 -1.12 7.67
C LEU A 145 -4.61 -0.51 6.45
N SER A 146 -5.28 0.63 6.65
CA SER A 146 -5.95 1.37 5.57
C SER A 146 -4.96 1.88 4.53
N LEU A 147 -3.82 2.41 4.98
CA LEU A 147 -2.76 2.91 4.09
C LEU A 147 -2.03 1.77 3.36
N GLY A 148 -1.78 0.65 4.07
CA GLY A 148 -1.15 -0.53 3.47
C GLY A 148 -2.02 -1.28 2.46
N ALA A 149 -3.33 -1.08 2.49
CA ALA A 149 -4.27 -1.67 1.54
C ALA A 149 -4.39 -0.86 0.23
N ILE A 150 -3.82 0.36 0.17
CA ILE A 150 -3.91 1.19 -1.04
C ILE A 150 -3.13 0.53 -2.18
N ASP A 151 -3.85 0.16 -3.23
CA ASP A 151 -3.26 -0.32 -4.47
C ASP A 151 -2.95 0.87 -5.39
N PHE A 152 -1.67 1.21 -5.48
CA PHE A 152 -1.20 2.30 -6.33
C PHE A 152 -1.41 2.01 -7.81
N GLY A 153 -1.47 0.74 -8.22
CA GLY A 153 -1.80 0.36 -9.60
C GLY A 153 -3.16 0.88 -10.01
N ILE A 154 -4.18 0.61 -9.20
CA ILE A 154 -5.56 1.05 -9.47
C ILE A 154 -5.67 2.58 -9.51
N ILE A 155 -4.94 3.29 -8.62
CA ILE A 155 -4.93 4.76 -8.59
C ILE A 155 -4.38 5.35 -9.89
N VAL A 156 -3.36 4.72 -10.46
CA VAL A 156 -2.64 5.24 -11.62
C VAL A 156 -3.32 4.90 -12.95
N ASP A 157 -4.11 3.82 -13.01
CA ASP A 157 -4.72 3.31 -14.25
C ASP A 157 -5.49 4.37 -15.03
N GLY A 158 -6.35 5.14 -14.39
CA GLY A 158 -7.11 6.20 -15.03
C GLY A 158 -6.23 7.28 -15.65
N ALA A 159 -5.13 7.65 -14.99
CA ALA A 159 -4.16 8.61 -15.48
C ALA A 159 -3.34 8.07 -16.67
N ILE A 160 -2.98 6.78 -16.63
CA ILE A 160 -2.28 6.11 -17.72
C ILE A 160 -3.15 6.11 -18.98
N VAL A 161 -4.39 5.65 -18.89
CA VAL A 161 -5.33 5.58 -20.03
C VAL A 161 -5.59 6.97 -20.61
N MET A 162 -5.76 7.99 -19.75
CA MET A 162 -5.93 9.38 -20.18
C MET A 162 -4.70 9.89 -20.94
N LEU A 163 -3.52 9.69 -20.37
CA LEU A 163 -2.26 10.14 -20.98
C LEU A 163 -1.97 9.41 -22.29
N GLU A 164 -2.17 8.10 -22.34
CA GLU A 164 -1.96 7.29 -23.56
C GLU A 164 -2.84 7.77 -24.70
N THR A 165 -4.11 8.08 -24.42
CA THR A 165 -5.04 8.64 -25.42
C THR A 165 -4.55 9.97 -25.99
N ILE A 166 -4.00 10.83 -25.13
CA ILE A 166 -3.41 12.12 -25.55
C ILE A 166 -2.15 11.90 -26.36
N LEU A 167 -1.26 10.99 -25.93
CA LEU A 167 0.00 10.69 -26.62
C LEU A 167 -0.25 10.07 -27.99
N LYS A 168 -1.23 9.18 -28.12
CA LYS A 168 -1.61 8.58 -29.40
C LYS A 168 -2.04 9.65 -30.41
N LYS A 169 -2.83 10.66 -29.99
CA LYS A 169 -3.18 11.80 -30.83
C LYS A 169 -1.94 12.58 -31.27
N ARG A 170 -0.95 12.66 -30.39
CA ARG A 170 0.32 13.33 -30.70
C ARG A 170 1.16 12.53 -31.70
N GLU A 171 1.15 11.21 -31.62
CA GLU A 171 1.82 10.33 -32.59
C GLU A 171 1.21 10.41 -33.97
N ASP A 172 -0.11 10.52 -34.09
CA ASP A 172 -0.82 10.67 -35.34
C ASP A 172 -0.47 12.00 -36.05
N ASN A 173 -0.16 13.06 -35.27
CA ASN A 173 0.13 14.41 -35.81
C ASN A 173 1.41 15.02 -35.19
N PRO A 174 2.60 14.47 -35.46
CA PRO A 174 3.84 14.87 -34.76
C PRO A 174 4.33 16.27 -35.10
N LYS A 175 3.94 16.81 -36.26
CA LYS A 175 4.41 18.13 -36.75
C LYS A 175 3.43 19.29 -36.46
N GLN A 176 2.19 19.00 -36.06
CA GLN A 176 1.19 20.04 -35.79
C GLN A 176 1.12 20.39 -34.31
N TYR A 177 0.75 21.62 -33.99
CA TYR A 177 0.36 22.00 -32.63
C TYR A 177 -0.93 21.27 -32.25
N LEU A 178 -0.98 20.74 -31.05
CA LEU A 178 -2.23 20.16 -30.54
C LEU A 178 -3.17 21.29 -30.13
N GLU A 179 -4.36 21.29 -30.72
CA GLU A 179 -5.41 22.22 -30.35
C GLU A 179 -6.07 21.80 -29.05
N GLU A 180 -6.35 22.77 -28.19
CA GLU A 180 -7.01 22.55 -26.89
C GLU A 180 -8.35 21.82 -27.05
N LYS A 181 -9.19 22.25 -28.02
CA LYS A 181 -10.48 21.62 -28.32
C LYS A 181 -10.35 20.13 -28.67
N SER A 182 -9.34 19.78 -29.46
CA SER A 182 -9.07 18.40 -29.87
C SER A 182 -8.65 17.53 -28.69
N MET A 183 -7.86 18.07 -27.75
CA MET A 183 -7.47 17.38 -26.54
C MET A 183 -8.63 17.20 -25.55
N ALA A 184 -9.42 18.28 -25.36
CA ALA A 184 -10.61 18.24 -24.50
C ALA A 184 -11.64 17.22 -24.99
N GLN A 185 -11.85 17.11 -26.31
CA GLN A 185 -12.73 16.12 -26.90
C GLN A 185 -12.25 14.70 -26.63
N ARG A 186 -10.96 14.40 -26.79
CA ARG A 186 -10.37 13.08 -26.48
C ARG A 186 -10.46 12.75 -25.00
N ALA A 187 -10.14 13.71 -24.13
CA ALA A 187 -10.29 13.54 -22.69
C ALA A 187 -11.75 13.21 -22.31
N LYS A 188 -12.72 13.83 -22.97
CA LYS A 188 -14.15 13.55 -22.76
C LYS A 188 -14.55 12.13 -23.22
N GLU A 189 -14.01 11.66 -24.37
CA GLU A 189 -14.28 10.31 -24.88
C GLU A 189 -13.84 9.21 -23.88
N VAL A 190 -12.70 9.40 -23.24
CA VAL A 190 -12.12 8.45 -22.28
C VAL A 190 -12.58 8.70 -20.84
N GLY A 191 -12.97 9.92 -20.54
CA GLY A 191 -13.40 10.30 -19.18
C GLY A 191 -14.61 9.50 -18.69
N ARG A 192 -15.60 9.21 -19.56
CA ARG A 192 -16.75 8.39 -19.20
C ARG A 192 -16.35 6.96 -18.80
N PRO A 193 -15.63 6.19 -19.60
CA PRO A 193 -15.14 4.86 -19.21
C PRO A 193 -14.36 4.89 -17.88
N ILE A 194 -13.47 5.85 -17.66
CA ILE A 194 -12.70 5.99 -16.42
C ILE A 194 -13.64 6.24 -15.23
N LEU A 195 -14.62 7.14 -15.38
CA LEU A 195 -15.62 7.42 -14.34
C LEU A 195 -16.40 6.16 -13.96
N PHE A 196 -16.96 5.45 -14.96
CA PHE A 196 -17.74 4.24 -14.69
C PHE A 196 -16.90 3.13 -14.08
N SER A 197 -15.66 2.91 -14.56
CA SER A 197 -14.73 1.95 -13.98
C SER A 197 -14.45 2.27 -12.51
N THR A 198 -14.17 3.53 -12.19
CA THR A 198 -13.93 3.97 -10.81
C THR A 198 -15.15 3.74 -9.92
N ILE A 199 -16.36 4.07 -10.40
CA ILE A 199 -17.61 3.85 -9.65
C ILE A 199 -17.80 2.34 -9.38
N VAL A 200 -17.57 1.48 -10.37
CA VAL A 200 -17.68 0.02 -10.18
C VAL A 200 -16.72 -0.48 -9.11
N ILE A 201 -15.47 0.00 -9.12
CA ILE A 201 -14.47 -0.38 -8.10
C ILE A 201 -14.89 0.11 -6.72
N ILE A 202 -15.33 1.37 -6.58
CA ILE A 202 -15.83 1.89 -5.31
C ILE A 202 -17.03 1.08 -4.81
N THR A 203 -17.94 0.71 -5.72
CA THR A 203 -19.12 -0.13 -5.39
C THR A 203 -18.71 -1.50 -4.86
N ALA A 204 -17.59 -2.07 -5.35
CA ALA A 204 -17.07 -3.34 -4.85
C ALA A 204 -16.61 -3.27 -3.38
N TYR A 205 -16.35 -2.08 -2.84
CA TYR A 205 -16.04 -1.90 -1.42
C TYR A 205 -17.27 -1.75 -0.52
N LEU A 206 -18.49 -1.57 -1.08
CA LEU A 206 -19.72 -1.43 -0.28
C LEU A 206 -19.98 -2.60 0.68
N PRO A 207 -19.72 -3.87 0.33
CA PRO A 207 -19.89 -4.98 1.25
C PRO A 207 -19.06 -4.87 2.53
N LEU A 208 -17.93 -4.14 2.51
CA LEU A 208 -17.09 -3.94 3.70
C LEU A 208 -17.78 -3.13 4.80
N PHE A 209 -18.80 -2.33 4.45
CA PHE A 209 -19.60 -1.57 5.41
C PHE A 209 -20.65 -2.44 6.13
N ALA A 210 -20.94 -3.62 5.60
CA ALA A 210 -21.87 -4.57 6.20
C ALA A 210 -21.25 -5.40 7.35
N PHE A 211 -19.95 -5.32 7.53
CA PHE A 211 -19.29 -5.99 8.64
C PHE A 211 -19.70 -5.42 10.01
N GLU A 212 -19.68 -6.27 11.02
CA GLU A 212 -20.07 -5.91 12.38
C GLU A 212 -18.86 -6.06 13.34
N ARG A 213 -19.02 -5.57 14.58
CA ARG A 213 -18.09 -5.74 15.70
C ARG A 213 -16.64 -5.33 15.37
N VAL A 214 -15.69 -6.26 15.51
CA VAL A 214 -14.25 -6.00 15.34
C VAL A 214 -13.89 -5.77 13.88
N GLU A 215 -14.47 -6.55 12.99
CA GLU A 215 -14.27 -6.47 11.55
C GLU A 215 -14.66 -5.08 11.03
N ARG A 216 -15.78 -4.55 11.48
CA ARG A 216 -16.22 -3.19 11.12
C ARG A 216 -15.18 -2.13 11.48
N LYS A 217 -14.56 -2.22 12.67
CA LYS A 217 -13.57 -1.25 13.12
C LYS A 217 -12.31 -1.24 12.26
N LEU A 218 -11.97 -2.39 11.65
CA LEU A 218 -10.81 -2.54 10.80
C LEU A 218 -11.10 -2.19 9.33
N PHE A 219 -12.19 -2.74 8.78
CA PHE A 219 -12.48 -2.65 7.34
C PHE A 219 -13.20 -1.38 6.92
N THR A 220 -14.02 -0.77 7.80
CA THR A 220 -14.71 0.48 7.47
C THR A 220 -13.74 1.63 7.17
N PRO A 221 -12.74 1.94 8.01
CA PRO A 221 -11.75 2.97 7.66
C PRO A 221 -10.97 2.64 6.38
N MET A 222 -10.66 1.36 6.14
CA MET A 222 -10.01 0.90 4.93
C MET A 222 -10.86 1.18 3.68
N ALA A 223 -12.15 0.82 3.71
CA ALA A 223 -13.07 1.05 2.60
C ALA A 223 -13.22 2.54 2.26
N PHE A 224 -13.30 3.41 3.27
CA PHE A 224 -13.31 4.86 3.06
C PHE A 224 -12.00 5.36 2.47
N THR A 225 -10.85 4.95 3.01
CA THR A 225 -9.54 5.38 2.51
C THR A 225 -9.36 5.01 1.04
N MET A 226 -9.69 3.76 0.67
CA MET A 226 -9.64 3.29 -0.72
C MET A 226 -10.59 4.09 -1.62
N SER A 227 -11.82 4.31 -1.18
CA SER A 227 -12.82 5.08 -1.93
C SER A 227 -12.37 6.53 -2.14
N TYR A 228 -11.81 7.17 -1.12
CA TYR A 228 -11.28 8.53 -1.22
C TYR A 228 -10.05 8.63 -2.11
N ALA A 229 -9.14 7.65 -2.04
CA ALA A 229 -8.00 7.57 -2.94
C ALA A 229 -8.44 7.41 -4.41
N MET A 230 -9.47 6.60 -4.66
CA MET A 230 -10.07 6.42 -5.98
C MET A 230 -10.77 7.69 -6.49
N ILE A 231 -11.49 8.41 -5.63
CA ILE A 231 -12.08 9.71 -5.98
C ILE A 231 -10.96 10.71 -6.31
N GLY A 232 -9.91 10.76 -5.49
CA GLY A 232 -8.74 11.58 -5.75
C GLY A 232 -8.09 11.25 -7.09
N ALA A 233 -7.87 9.96 -7.38
CA ALA A 233 -7.32 9.48 -8.63
C ALA A 233 -8.17 9.86 -9.86
N LEU A 234 -9.49 9.74 -9.72
CA LEU A 234 -10.45 10.15 -10.75
C LEU A 234 -10.35 11.64 -11.05
N LEU A 235 -10.34 12.48 -10.02
CA LEU A 235 -10.20 13.94 -10.17
C LEU A 235 -8.86 14.31 -10.84
N VAL A 236 -7.78 13.68 -10.42
CA VAL A 236 -6.46 13.89 -11.03
C VAL A 236 -6.45 13.45 -12.49
N ALA A 237 -6.97 12.26 -12.80
CA ALA A 237 -7.00 11.73 -14.15
C ALA A 237 -7.85 12.59 -15.10
N LEU A 238 -8.99 13.12 -14.63
CA LEU A 238 -9.92 13.88 -15.47
C LEU A 238 -9.57 15.37 -15.59
N LEU A 239 -8.99 15.96 -14.55
CA LEU A 239 -8.73 17.42 -14.50
C LEU A 239 -7.26 17.75 -14.63
N LEU A 240 -6.39 17.12 -13.83
CA LEU A 240 -4.99 17.48 -13.75
C LEU A 240 -4.20 16.94 -14.94
N ILE A 241 -4.38 15.65 -15.28
CA ILE A 241 -3.62 15.02 -16.37
C ILE A 241 -3.86 15.67 -17.72
N PRO A 242 -5.09 15.96 -18.19
CA PRO A 242 -5.28 16.64 -19.46
C PRO A 242 -4.66 18.02 -19.49
N GLY A 243 -4.77 18.80 -18.42
CA GLY A 243 -4.17 20.13 -18.30
C GLY A 243 -2.65 20.11 -18.38
N LEU A 244 -2.01 19.25 -17.58
CA LEU A 244 -0.55 19.09 -17.58
C LEU A 244 -0.03 18.50 -18.89
N ALA A 245 -0.73 17.50 -19.45
CA ALA A 245 -0.38 16.92 -20.73
C ALA A 245 -0.47 17.96 -21.86
N TYR A 246 -1.51 18.80 -21.88
CA TYR A 246 -1.59 19.92 -22.80
C TYR A 246 -0.40 20.87 -22.66
N ALA A 247 -0.07 21.28 -21.45
CA ALA A 247 1.05 22.19 -21.21
C ALA A 247 2.39 21.62 -21.72
N ILE A 248 2.62 20.32 -21.56
CA ILE A 248 3.88 19.65 -21.93
C ILE A 248 3.92 19.29 -23.42
N TYR A 249 2.81 18.78 -23.97
CA TYR A 249 2.78 18.18 -25.30
C TYR A 249 2.17 19.09 -26.40
N ARG A 250 1.72 20.31 -26.08
CA ARG A 250 1.17 21.24 -27.08
C ARG A 250 2.14 21.58 -28.23
N LYS A 251 3.43 21.67 -27.93
CA LYS A 251 4.46 21.94 -28.93
C LYS A 251 4.83 20.68 -29.74
N PRO A 252 5.23 20.84 -31.04
CA PRO A 252 5.77 19.73 -31.82
C PRO A 252 6.92 19.05 -31.08
N HIS A 253 6.81 17.75 -30.88
CA HIS A 253 7.83 16.96 -30.19
C HIS A 253 7.95 15.59 -30.87
N LYS A 254 9.18 15.12 -31.07
CA LYS A 254 9.43 13.75 -31.50
C LYS A 254 9.15 12.82 -30.29
N ILE A 255 8.13 11.97 -30.40
CA ILE A 255 7.92 10.88 -29.45
C ILE A 255 8.88 9.76 -29.87
N TYR A 256 9.63 9.27 -28.89
CA TYR A 256 10.53 8.13 -29.10
C TYR A 256 9.68 6.88 -29.28
N LYS A 257 9.75 6.28 -30.50
CA LYS A 257 9.08 5.01 -30.78
C LYS A 257 9.95 3.86 -30.29
N ASN A 258 9.42 3.07 -29.37
CA ASN A 258 10.09 1.88 -28.90
C ASN A 258 9.88 0.74 -29.92
N LYS A 259 10.87 0.47 -30.75
CA LYS A 259 10.82 -0.57 -31.80
C LYS A 259 10.49 -1.96 -31.27
N TRP A 260 10.80 -2.25 -30.01
CA TRP A 260 10.47 -3.53 -29.37
C TRP A 260 8.98 -3.62 -29.09
N LEU A 261 8.38 -2.56 -28.58
CA LEU A 261 6.95 -2.46 -28.31
C LEU A 261 6.13 -2.54 -29.62
N ASP A 262 6.59 -1.87 -30.68
CA ASP A 262 5.97 -1.93 -32.02
C ASP A 262 5.98 -3.37 -32.54
N ARG A 263 7.08 -4.11 -32.42
CA ARG A 263 7.15 -5.53 -32.83
C ARG A 263 6.20 -6.42 -32.02
N LEU A 264 6.09 -6.18 -30.71
CA LEU A 264 5.18 -6.93 -29.83
C LEU A 264 3.73 -6.67 -30.23
N LYS A 265 3.38 -5.43 -30.49
CA LYS A 265 2.07 -4.99 -30.96
C LYS A 265 1.72 -5.63 -32.31
N ASP A 266 2.64 -5.61 -33.28
CA ASP A 266 2.44 -6.23 -34.58
C ASP A 266 2.24 -7.74 -34.47
N LYS A 267 3.01 -8.41 -33.60
CA LYS A 267 2.83 -9.84 -33.33
C LYS A 267 1.46 -10.13 -32.70
N TYR A 268 1.05 -9.31 -31.73
CA TYR A 268 -0.24 -9.42 -31.06
C TYR A 268 -1.41 -9.22 -32.04
N ILE A 269 -1.38 -8.16 -32.85
CA ILE A 269 -2.39 -7.90 -33.87
C ILE A 269 -2.48 -9.08 -34.86
N ARG A 270 -1.35 -9.56 -35.35
CA ARG A 270 -1.31 -10.69 -36.27
C ARG A 270 -1.91 -11.98 -35.68
N THR A 271 -1.62 -12.20 -34.38
CA THR A 271 -2.19 -13.36 -33.66
C THR A 271 -3.70 -13.23 -33.50
N ILE A 272 -4.20 -12.05 -33.07
CA ILE A 272 -5.66 -11.86 -32.95
C ILE A 272 -6.38 -11.90 -34.28
N THR A 273 -5.83 -11.29 -35.33
CA THR A 273 -6.42 -11.36 -36.66
C THR A 273 -6.52 -12.82 -37.14
N GLY A 274 -5.48 -13.62 -36.89
CA GLY A 274 -5.52 -15.04 -37.19
C GLY A 274 -6.62 -15.84 -36.44
N PHE A 275 -6.89 -15.47 -35.17
CA PHE A 275 -8.00 -16.07 -34.41
C PHE A 275 -9.37 -15.58 -34.88
N LEU A 276 -9.50 -14.33 -35.30
CA LEU A 276 -10.77 -13.81 -35.83
C LEU A 276 -11.11 -14.36 -37.19
N GLU A 277 -10.11 -14.61 -38.04
CA GLU A 277 -10.31 -15.23 -39.39
C GLU A 277 -10.57 -16.75 -39.34
N ALA A 278 -10.13 -17.42 -38.26
CA ALA A 278 -10.33 -18.86 -38.09
C ALA A 278 -10.77 -19.22 -36.65
N PRO A 279 -11.99 -18.82 -36.23
CA PRO A 279 -12.44 -19.00 -34.85
C PRO A 279 -12.50 -20.48 -34.40
N LEU A 280 -12.71 -21.42 -35.31
CA LEU A 280 -12.72 -22.85 -35.01
C LEU A 280 -11.33 -23.40 -34.61
N LYS A 281 -10.23 -22.82 -35.09
CA LYS A 281 -8.87 -23.21 -34.69
C LYS A 281 -8.48 -22.69 -33.28
N ALA A 282 -9.20 -21.72 -32.77
CA ALA A 282 -8.99 -21.19 -31.41
C ALA A 282 -9.66 -22.05 -30.32
N ILE A 283 -10.67 -22.84 -30.69
CA ILE A 283 -11.46 -23.63 -29.74
C ILE A 283 -10.92 -25.09 -29.62
N ILE A 284 -10.20 -25.56 -30.62
CA ILE A 284 -9.61 -26.92 -30.60
C ILE A 284 -8.11 -26.74 -30.25
N PRO A 285 -7.69 -27.00 -29.01
CA PRO A 285 -6.26 -27.15 -28.75
C PRO A 285 -5.76 -28.32 -29.56
N SER A 286 -4.79 -28.07 -30.44
CA SER A 286 -4.08 -29.12 -31.17
C SER A 286 -3.52 -30.11 -30.16
N GLY A 287 -4.12 -31.30 -30.10
CA GLY A 287 -3.62 -32.46 -29.38
C GLY A 287 -2.25 -32.90 -29.87
#